data_78857a0b10cba91e2052a3fb2ebd102a
#
_entry.id   78857a0b10cba91e2052a3fb2ebd102a
#
_cell.length_a   1.000
_cell.length_b   1.000
_cell.length_c   1.000
_cell.angle_alpha   90.00
_cell.angle_beta   90.00
_cell.angle_gamma   90.00
#
_symmetry.space_group_name_H-M   'P 1'
#
loop_
_entity.id
_entity.type
_entity.pdbx_description
1 polymer ?
#
loop_
_entity_poly.entity_id
_entity_poly.type
_entity_poly.pdbx_seq_one_letter_code
_entity_poly.pdbx_strand_id
1 'polypeptide(L)'
;MSARKLFYLGPQGTFTHQAAVNASQELAHLEPAGFELVALDDVPQILEAVQQGEGWGVVAWENNVEGYVVPNLDALIDAKDLAGFARVGVDVTFDAYVRAGSNPEDATVATAHSHGLAQCKRFITEHCLRPVPAPSNAAACRDIKANEIALGPSICGELYNVTCIGTAVQDYQGAQTDFLVLAPRKEAEKLLEQPRSQSGMEYESVLTLIPLVTGPGVLANLLDVFRDAGLNMTSFISRPIKGRTGTYSFIATLDAAPWEQRFHDALVEIAEHGDWAKTLAVYPRRERPNPPVTSWMLPQGGVRLDERHL
;
A
#
# COMPACT_ATOMS: atom_id res chain seq x y z
N MET A 1 19.70 14.12 20.18
CA MET A 1 19.13 14.26 18.83
C MET A 1 17.63 14.25 19.03
N SER A 2 16.87 15.04 18.27
CA SER A 2 15.39 14.98 18.28
C SER A 2 14.89 13.74 17.57
N ALA A 3 13.74 13.22 17.99
CA ALA A 3 13.06 12.14 17.28
C ALA A 3 12.82 12.52 15.80
N ARG A 4 12.90 11.55 14.90
CA ARG A 4 12.61 11.76 13.48
C ARG A 4 11.10 11.82 13.26
N LYS A 5 10.62 12.79 12.52
CA LYS A 5 9.21 12.81 12.11
C LYS A 5 8.90 11.68 11.12
N LEU A 6 7.78 11.00 11.36
CA LEU A 6 7.23 10.00 10.47
C LEU A 6 5.80 10.43 10.09
N PHE A 7 5.66 10.97 8.89
CA PHE A 7 4.41 11.51 8.39
C PHE A 7 3.48 10.41 7.87
N TYR A 8 2.20 10.52 8.16
CA TYR A 8 1.19 9.59 7.66
C TYR A 8 -0.13 10.30 7.37
N LEU A 9 -0.98 9.69 6.54
CA LEU A 9 -2.32 10.22 6.26
C LEU A 9 -3.22 10.04 7.48
N GLY A 10 -3.63 11.18 8.07
CA GLY A 10 -4.51 11.22 9.23
C GLY A 10 -5.96 10.82 8.94
N PRO A 11 -6.78 10.89 9.98
CA PRO A 11 -6.47 11.17 11.38
C PRO A 11 -5.79 9.99 12.12
N GLN A 12 -5.45 10.20 13.39
CA GLN A 12 -5.06 9.10 14.28
C GLN A 12 -6.16 8.03 14.34
N GLY A 13 -5.78 6.75 14.56
CA GLY A 13 -6.72 5.63 14.61
C GLY A 13 -7.07 5.03 13.24
N THR A 14 -6.50 5.51 12.14
CA THR A 14 -6.64 4.91 10.81
C THR A 14 -5.69 3.72 10.62
N PHE A 15 -5.93 2.90 9.58
CA PHE A 15 -4.96 1.86 9.17
C PHE A 15 -3.61 2.47 8.77
N THR A 16 -3.60 3.69 8.22
CA THR A 16 -2.35 4.41 7.93
C THR A 16 -1.60 4.82 9.21
N HIS A 17 -2.33 5.20 10.27
CA HIS A 17 -1.72 5.42 11.59
C HIS A 17 -1.11 4.12 12.12
N GLN A 18 -1.81 2.99 12.02
CA GLN A 18 -1.28 1.68 12.41
C GLN A 18 -0.02 1.33 11.62
N ALA A 19 0.00 1.62 10.31
CA ALA A 19 1.18 1.45 9.47
C ALA A 19 2.36 2.30 9.95
N ALA A 20 2.11 3.55 10.35
CA ALA A 20 3.16 4.42 10.90
C ALA A 20 3.69 3.89 12.25
N VAL A 21 2.82 3.34 13.11
CA VAL A 21 3.24 2.67 14.35
C VAL A 21 4.11 1.45 14.03
N ASN A 22 3.66 0.57 13.13
CA ASN A 22 4.43 -0.61 12.72
C ASN A 22 5.79 -0.20 12.12
N ALA A 23 5.82 0.79 11.22
CA ALA A 23 7.04 1.32 10.64
C ALA A 23 8.00 1.87 11.70
N SER A 24 7.49 2.60 12.69
CA SER A 24 8.31 3.14 13.77
C SER A 24 8.98 2.06 14.64
N GLN A 25 8.32 0.91 14.78
CA GLN A 25 8.85 -0.25 15.51
C GLN A 25 9.85 -1.04 14.66
N GLU A 26 9.49 -1.38 13.42
CA GLU A 26 10.35 -2.16 12.50
C GLU A 26 11.66 -1.42 12.18
N LEU A 27 11.59 -0.09 12.05
CA LEU A 27 12.72 0.77 11.67
C LEU A 27 13.41 1.45 12.89
N ALA A 28 13.07 1.06 14.12
CA ALA A 28 13.66 1.66 15.32
C ALA A 28 15.20 1.54 15.37
N HIS A 29 15.74 0.51 14.73
CA HIS A 29 17.20 0.31 14.63
C HIS A 29 17.91 1.35 13.76
N LEU A 30 17.20 2.03 12.85
CA LEU A 30 17.73 3.11 11.99
C LEU A 30 17.71 4.48 12.68
N GLU A 31 16.82 4.67 13.65
CA GLU A 31 16.63 5.94 14.36
C GLU A 31 16.64 5.74 15.87
N PRO A 32 17.84 5.75 16.51
CA PRO A 32 17.96 5.53 17.95
C PRO A 32 17.21 6.56 18.82
N ALA A 33 16.97 7.76 18.29
CA ALA A 33 16.18 8.79 18.97
C ALA A 33 14.66 8.54 18.90
N GLY A 34 14.24 7.52 18.14
CA GLY A 34 12.85 7.16 17.92
C GLY A 34 12.14 8.05 16.89
N PHE A 35 10.84 7.84 16.77
CA PHE A 35 9.98 8.53 15.81
C PHE A 35 8.91 9.38 16.50
N GLU A 36 8.65 10.55 15.94
CA GLU A 36 7.47 11.37 16.20
C GLU A 36 6.45 11.12 15.07
N LEU A 37 5.31 10.51 15.37
CA LEU A 37 4.27 10.24 14.39
C LEU A 37 3.44 11.50 14.13
N VAL A 38 3.43 12.00 12.89
CA VAL A 38 2.79 13.27 12.52
C VAL A 38 1.71 12.99 11.46
N ALA A 39 0.45 13.23 11.84
CA ALA A 39 -0.68 13.12 10.90
C ALA A 39 -0.73 14.34 9.98
N LEU A 40 -0.91 14.12 8.67
CA LEU A 40 -1.15 15.14 7.66
C LEU A 40 -2.49 14.88 6.97
N ASP A 41 -3.04 15.92 6.32
CA ASP A 41 -4.39 15.88 5.78
C ASP A 41 -4.48 15.15 4.43
N ASP A 42 -3.39 15.14 3.66
CA ASP A 42 -3.34 14.46 2.36
C ASP A 42 -1.93 13.93 2.01
N VAL A 43 -1.89 13.04 1.03
CA VAL A 43 -0.62 12.42 0.57
C VAL A 43 0.32 13.42 -0.10
N PRO A 44 -0.11 14.39 -0.91
CA PRO A 44 0.76 15.44 -1.43
C PRO A 44 1.56 16.17 -0.35
N GLN A 45 0.95 16.54 0.77
CA GLN A 45 1.66 17.16 1.91
C GLN A 45 2.72 16.23 2.50
N ILE A 46 2.43 14.92 2.60
CA ILE A 46 3.43 13.94 3.07
C ILE A 46 4.63 13.92 2.11
N LEU A 47 4.38 13.82 0.80
CA LEU A 47 5.45 13.79 -0.19
C LEU A 47 6.27 15.07 -0.20
N GLU A 48 5.63 16.23 -0.02
CA GLU A 48 6.30 17.52 0.07
C GLU A 48 7.21 17.61 1.30
N ALA A 49 6.71 17.24 2.48
CA ALA A 49 7.49 17.23 3.72
C ALA A 49 8.71 16.28 3.61
N VAL A 50 8.53 15.09 3.00
CA VAL A 50 9.64 14.16 2.74
C VAL A 50 10.65 14.76 1.77
N GLN A 51 10.21 15.39 0.67
CA GLN A 51 11.11 16.03 -0.29
C GLN A 51 11.92 17.18 0.31
N GLN A 52 11.35 17.90 1.28
CA GLN A 52 12.01 18.96 2.02
C GLN A 52 12.99 18.44 3.09
N GLY A 53 13.03 17.10 3.29
CA GLY A 53 13.90 16.46 4.27
C GLY A 53 13.46 16.65 5.72
N GLU A 54 12.18 16.96 5.95
CA GLU A 54 11.62 17.16 7.29
C GLU A 54 11.45 15.86 8.07
N GLY A 55 11.42 14.71 7.39
CA GLY A 55 11.25 13.38 7.96
C GLY A 55 11.01 12.32 6.90
N TRP A 56 10.46 11.18 7.32
CA TRP A 56 10.03 10.10 6.44
C TRP A 56 8.51 10.09 6.30
N GLY A 57 8.00 9.41 5.27
CA GLY A 57 6.57 9.30 5.01
C GLY A 57 6.09 7.85 4.92
N VAL A 58 4.89 7.57 5.39
CA VAL A 58 4.21 6.27 5.23
C VAL A 58 2.98 6.47 4.37
N VAL A 59 2.94 5.80 3.22
CA VAL A 59 1.83 5.89 2.27
C VAL A 59 1.31 4.52 1.87
N ALA A 60 0.00 4.36 1.81
CA ALA A 60 -0.62 3.11 1.36
C ALA A 60 -0.24 2.84 -0.09
N TRP A 61 0.14 1.60 -0.37
CA TRP A 61 0.64 1.15 -1.67
C TRP A 61 -0.31 0.20 -2.37
N GLU A 62 -0.56 -0.94 -1.77
CA GLU A 62 -1.34 -2.02 -2.36
C GLU A 62 -2.18 -2.73 -1.28
N ASN A 63 -3.43 -3.03 -1.60
CA ASN A 63 -4.26 -3.92 -0.81
C ASN A 63 -4.44 -5.23 -1.58
N ASN A 64 -4.28 -6.38 -0.92
CA ASN A 64 -4.33 -7.69 -1.57
C ASN A 64 -5.75 -8.10 -2.05
N VAL A 65 -6.78 -7.32 -1.73
CA VAL A 65 -8.17 -7.53 -2.17
C VAL A 65 -8.59 -6.50 -3.22
N GLU A 66 -8.24 -5.22 -2.99
CA GLU A 66 -8.68 -4.09 -3.84
C GLU A 66 -7.61 -3.66 -4.87
N GLY A 67 -6.37 -4.17 -4.75
CA GLY A 67 -5.25 -3.83 -5.61
C GLY A 67 -4.54 -2.53 -5.19
N TYR A 68 -3.87 -1.89 -6.14
CA TYR A 68 -3.07 -0.69 -5.88
C TYR A 68 -3.88 0.53 -5.46
N VAL A 69 -3.33 1.31 -4.51
CA VAL A 69 -3.86 2.62 -4.13
C VAL A 69 -3.45 3.63 -5.19
N VAL A 70 -4.21 3.66 -6.27
CA VAL A 70 -3.92 4.39 -7.50
C VAL A 70 -3.56 5.86 -7.29
N PRO A 71 -4.27 6.68 -6.46
CA PRO A 71 -3.90 8.06 -6.23
C PRO A 71 -2.48 8.24 -5.65
N ASN A 72 -2.06 7.32 -4.76
CA ASN A 72 -0.73 7.36 -4.14
C ASN A 72 0.34 6.94 -5.15
N LEU A 73 0.04 5.95 -5.99
CA LEU A 73 0.91 5.51 -7.06
C LEU A 73 1.19 6.66 -8.05
N ASP A 74 0.14 7.32 -8.54
CA ASP A 74 0.26 8.47 -9.43
C ASP A 74 1.09 9.60 -8.78
N ALA A 75 0.85 9.89 -7.51
CA ALA A 75 1.58 10.92 -6.78
C ALA A 75 3.08 10.57 -6.63
N LEU A 76 3.43 9.29 -6.42
CA LEU A 76 4.83 8.83 -6.37
C LEU A 76 5.54 8.91 -7.72
N ILE A 77 4.83 8.63 -8.82
CA ILE A 77 5.38 8.79 -10.17
C ILE A 77 5.75 10.25 -10.42
N ASP A 78 4.87 11.18 -10.03
CA ASP A 78 5.06 12.62 -10.24
C ASP A 78 6.06 13.26 -9.25
N ALA A 79 6.26 12.66 -8.08
CA ALA A 79 7.13 13.20 -7.04
C ALA A 79 8.61 13.23 -7.49
N LYS A 80 9.33 14.27 -7.05
CA LYS A 80 10.78 14.43 -7.32
C LYS A 80 11.57 13.91 -6.11
N ASP A 81 12.79 13.47 -6.36
CA ASP A 81 13.84 13.23 -5.35
C ASP A 81 13.43 12.46 -4.09
N LEU A 82 12.42 11.59 -4.17
CA LEU A 82 12.10 10.66 -3.09
C LEU A 82 11.98 9.22 -3.61
N ALA A 83 12.15 8.27 -2.69
CA ALA A 83 12.00 6.86 -2.97
C ALA A 83 11.53 6.09 -1.73
N GLY A 84 10.82 5.00 -1.96
CA GLY A 84 10.53 4.01 -0.93
C GLY A 84 11.79 3.18 -0.63
N PHE A 85 12.08 2.95 0.65
CA PHE A 85 13.20 2.12 1.10
C PHE A 85 12.79 0.95 2.00
N ALA A 86 11.54 0.95 2.46
CA ALA A 86 10.97 -0.11 3.25
C ALA A 86 9.48 -0.29 2.91
N ARG A 87 8.96 -1.48 3.21
CA ARG A 87 7.55 -1.83 3.07
C ARG A 87 7.05 -2.41 4.39
N VAL A 88 5.94 -1.91 4.90
CA VAL A 88 5.28 -2.42 6.10
C VAL A 88 3.87 -2.89 5.77
N GLY A 89 3.45 -4.02 6.34
CA GLY A 89 2.11 -4.58 6.16
C GLY A 89 1.21 -4.24 7.35
N VAL A 90 -0.07 -4.06 7.06
CA VAL A 90 -1.14 -3.93 8.06
C VAL A 90 -2.28 -4.85 7.69
N ASP A 91 -2.65 -5.73 8.60
CA ASP A 91 -3.86 -6.54 8.45
C ASP A 91 -5.09 -5.64 8.54
N VAL A 92 -5.97 -5.74 7.55
CA VAL A 92 -7.21 -4.96 7.52
C VAL A 92 -8.28 -5.74 8.28
N THR A 93 -8.29 -5.53 9.60
CA THR A 93 -9.29 -6.10 10.50
C THR A 93 -10.14 -4.99 11.08
N PHE A 94 -11.43 -5.27 11.23
CA PHE A 94 -12.37 -4.35 11.84
C PHE A 94 -12.88 -4.91 13.15
N ASP A 95 -12.73 -4.11 14.21
CA ASP A 95 -13.38 -4.38 15.48
C ASP A 95 -14.63 -3.51 15.61
N ALA A 96 -15.61 -4.01 16.36
CA ALA A 96 -16.85 -3.31 16.64
C ALA A 96 -16.78 -2.65 18.02
N TYR A 97 -17.11 -1.38 18.06
CA TYR A 97 -17.04 -0.56 19.27
C TYR A 97 -18.36 0.11 19.59
N VAL A 98 -18.64 0.23 20.88
CA VAL A 98 -19.66 1.14 21.42
C VAL A 98 -18.99 2.24 22.23
N ARG A 99 -19.67 3.36 22.41
CA ARG A 99 -19.23 4.39 23.34
C ARG A 99 -19.11 3.79 24.74
N ALA A 100 -18.06 4.10 25.47
CA ALA A 100 -17.87 3.60 26.82
C ALA A 100 -19.08 3.93 27.72
N GLY A 101 -19.60 2.89 28.39
CA GLY A 101 -20.80 2.98 29.23
C GLY A 101 -22.14 2.90 28.48
N SER A 102 -22.16 2.74 27.18
CA SER A 102 -23.39 2.47 26.41
C SER A 102 -23.69 0.96 26.39
N ASN A 103 -25.00 0.62 26.35
CA ASN A 103 -25.42 -0.76 26.15
C ASN A 103 -25.42 -1.09 24.65
N PRO A 104 -24.71 -2.14 24.19
CA PRO A 104 -24.69 -2.54 22.79
C PRO A 104 -26.07 -2.88 22.21
N GLU A 105 -27.01 -3.35 23.03
CA GLU A 105 -28.36 -3.72 22.60
C GLU A 105 -29.22 -2.51 22.19
N ASP A 106 -28.84 -1.31 22.63
CA ASP A 106 -29.55 -0.06 22.28
C ASP A 106 -29.08 0.51 20.92
N ALA A 107 -28.06 -0.11 20.33
CA ALA A 107 -27.52 0.35 19.06
C ALA A 107 -28.46 0.02 17.89
N THR A 108 -28.69 1.01 17.04
CA THR A 108 -29.51 0.91 15.82
C THR A 108 -28.74 1.28 14.56
N VAL A 109 -27.51 1.78 14.70
CA VAL A 109 -26.68 2.30 13.63
C VAL A 109 -25.31 1.66 13.67
N ALA A 110 -24.79 1.26 12.50
CA ALA A 110 -23.38 0.96 12.28
C ALA A 110 -22.72 2.13 11.56
N THR A 111 -21.63 2.67 12.11
CA THR A 111 -20.90 3.79 11.51
C THR A 111 -19.45 3.42 11.22
N ALA A 112 -18.99 3.72 10.01
CA ALA A 112 -17.62 3.53 9.54
C ALA A 112 -17.42 4.30 8.23
N HIS A 113 -16.20 4.34 7.70
CA HIS A 113 -16.01 4.73 6.30
C HIS A 113 -16.79 3.79 5.36
N SER A 114 -17.21 4.27 4.19
CA SER A 114 -18.01 3.50 3.25
C SER A 114 -17.38 2.14 2.88
N HIS A 115 -16.06 2.08 2.73
CA HIS A 115 -15.33 0.82 2.50
C HIS A 115 -15.41 -0.12 3.72
N GLY A 116 -15.32 0.39 4.95
CA GLY A 116 -15.47 -0.41 6.16
C GLY A 116 -16.88 -0.99 6.29
N LEU A 117 -17.91 -0.18 6.02
CA LEU A 117 -19.31 -0.68 5.98
C LEU A 117 -19.49 -1.77 4.91
N ALA A 118 -18.83 -1.63 3.75
CA ALA A 118 -18.89 -2.62 2.69
C ALA A 118 -18.18 -3.94 3.03
N GLN A 119 -17.19 -3.91 3.92
CA GLN A 119 -16.44 -5.08 4.35
C GLN A 119 -17.02 -5.77 5.59
N CYS A 120 -18.04 -5.20 6.24
CA CYS A 120 -18.66 -5.73 7.46
C CYS A 120 -20.18 -5.94 7.30
N LYS A 121 -20.65 -6.26 6.10
CA LYS A 121 -22.09 -6.38 5.80
C LYS A 121 -22.77 -7.48 6.62
N ARG A 122 -22.12 -8.60 6.83
CA ARG A 122 -22.66 -9.71 7.64
C ARG A 122 -22.93 -9.24 9.05
N PHE A 123 -21.93 -8.65 9.73
CA PHE A 123 -22.07 -8.12 11.09
C PHE A 123 -23.23 -7.11 11.19
N ILE A 124 -23.30 -6.17 10.25
CA ILE A 124 -24.34 -5.12 10.18
C ILE A 124 -25.74 -5.76 10.05
N THR A 125 -25.87 -6.79 9.22
CA THR A 125 -27.14 -7.48 8.95
C THR A 125 -27.56 -8.34 10.17
N GLU A 126 -26.66 -9.11 10.74
CA GLU A 126 -26.93 -9.97 11.91
C GLU A 126 -27.38 -9.17 13.14
N HIS A 127 -26.88 -7.93 13.29
CA HIS A 127 -27.27 -7.05 14.39
C HIS A 127 -28.39 -6.06 14.03
N CYS A 128 -29.02 -6.23 12.85
CA CYS A 128 -30.13 -5.37 12.37
C CYS A 128 -29.78 -3.86 12.38
N LEU A 129 -28.53 -3.50 12.12
CA LEU A 129 -28.06 -2.13 12.16
C LEU A 129 -28.26 -1.41 10.83
N ARG A 130 -28.56 -0.11 10.89
CA ARG A 130 -28.61 0.75 9.72
C ARG A 130 -27.23 1.34 9.44
N PRO A 131 -26.60 1.09 8.27
CA PRO A 131 -25.29 1.63 7.95
C PRO A 131 -25.35 3.16 7.72
N VAL A 132 -24.40 3.88 8.33
CA VAL A 132 -24.25 5.34 8.18
C VAL A 132 -22.78 5.65 7.94
N PRO A 133 -22.42 6.22 6.78
CA PRO A 133 -21.03 6.52 6.46
C PRO A 133 -20.46 7.64 7.32
N ALA A 134 -19.20 7.49 7.73
CA ALA A 134 -18.36 8.48 8.38
C ALA A 134 -17.17 8.89 7.49
N PRO A 135 -16.53 10.03 7.74
CA PRO A 135 -15.37 10.48 6.96
C PRO A 135 -14.19 9.51 7.00
N SER A 136 -14.01 8.75 8.09
CA SER A 136 -13.05 7.67 8.24
C SER A 136 -13.51 6.68 9.31
N ASN A 137 -12.92 5.47 9.35
CA ASN A 137 -13.19 4.50 10.41
C ASN A 137 -12.76 5.05 11.79
N ALA A 138 -11.65 5.77 11.83
CA ALA A 138 -11.17 6.43 13.05
C ALA A 138 -12.13 7.53 13.52
N ALA A 139 -12.66 8.35 12.61
CA ALA A 139 -13.64 9.37 12.96
C ALA A 139 -14.95 8.75 13.49
N ALA A 140 -15.38 7.61 12.92
CA ALA A 140 -16.53 6.88 13.42
C ALA A 140 -16.33 6.43 14.89
N CYS A 141 -15.15 5.91 15.22
CA CYS A 141 -14.82 5.50 16.59
C CYS A 141 -14.69 6.69 17.55
N ARG A 142 -14.06 7.79 17.10
CA ARG A 142 -13.85 8.99 17.92
C ARG A 142 -15.16 9.69 18.26
N ASP A 143 -16.03 9.84 17.27
CA ASP A 143 -17.26 10.68 17.35
C ASP A 143 -18.51 9.83 17.61
N ILE A 144 -18.35 8.58 18.04
CA ILE A 144 -19.43 7.59 18.26
C ILE A 144 -20.48 8.08 19.26
N LYS A 145 -21.76 7.87 18.92
CA LYS A 145 -22.90 8.20 19.78
C LYS A 145 -23.39 6.99 20.56
N ALA A 146 -24.23 7.22 21.57
CA ALA A 146 -24.69 6.16 22.47
C ALA A 146 -25.49 5.03 21.78
N ASN A 147 -26.17 5.33 20.67
CA ASN A 147 -26.97 4.37 19.90
C ASN A 147 -26.25 3.86 18.62
N GLU A 148 -24.94 4.00 18.57
CA GLU A 148 -24.13 3.61 17.41
C GLU A 148 -23.13 2.52 17.78
N ILE A 149 -22.82 1.65 16.80
CA ILE A 149 -21.66 0.77 16.79
C ILE A 149 -20.71 1.30 15.72
N ALA A 150 -19.50 1.67 16.11
CA ALA A 150 -18.45 2.05 15.17
C ALA A 150 -17.62 0.83 14.76
N LEU A 151 -17.24 0.77 13.48
CA LEU A 151 -16.37 -0.26 12.95
C LEU A 151 -15.03 0.38 12.58
N GLY A 152 -13.95 -0.08 13.19
CA GLY A 152 -12.63 0.50 12.99
C GLY A 152 -11.48 -0.42 13.37
N PRO A 153 -10.22 0.00 13.08
CA PRO A 153 -9.03 -0.77 13.45
C PRO A 153 -8.91 -0.93 14.97
N SER A 154 -8.20 -1.98 15.40
CA SER A 154 -7.98 -2.28 16.84
C SER A 154 -7.33 -1.12 17.61
N ILE A 155 -6.48 -0.33 16.98
CA ILE A 155 -5.84 0.85 17.57
C ILE A 155 -6.86 1.90 18.05
N CYS A 156 -8.08 1.92 17.51
CA CYS A 156 -9.13 2.83 17.99
C CYS A 156 -9.54 2.55 19.43
N GLY A 157 -9.48 1.29 19.88
CA GLY A 157 -9.77 0.90 21.26
C GLY A 157 -8.79 1.48 22.28
N GLU A 158 -7.54 1.73 21.87
CA GLU A 158 -6.50 2.32 22.70
C GLU A 158 -6.56 3.86 22.73
N LEU A 159 -7.00 4.46 21.59
CA LEU A 159 -6.96 5.91 21.41
C LEU A 159 -8.22 6.63 21.88
N TYR A 160 -9.36 5.97 21.82
CA TYR A 160 -10.65 6.60 22.03
C TYR A 160 -11.39 5.98 23.22
N ASN A 161 -12.31 6.75 23.80
CA ASN A 161 -13.12 6.28 24.91
C ASN A 161 -14.27 5.37 24.42
N VAL A 162 -13.90 4.18 23.95
CA VAL A 162 -14.81 3.17 23.38
C VAL A 162 -14.61 1.81 24.06
N THR A 163 -15.65 0.97 24.01
CA THR A 163 -15.61 -0.42 24.48
C THR A 163 -15.73 -1.34 23.28
N CYS A 164 -14.77 -2.24 23.11
CA CYS A 164 -14.81 -3.27 22.07
C CYS A 164 -15.87 -4.31 22.45
N ILE A 165 -16.77 -4.63 21.52
CA ILE A 165 -17.86 -5.61 21.68
C ILE A 165 -17.74 -6.79 20.72
N GLY A 166 -16.84 -6.71 19.75
CA GLY A 166 -16.53 -7.76 18.80
C GLY A 166 -15.23 -7.48 18.08
N THR A 167 -14.43 -8.51 17.86
CA THR A 167 -13.16 -8.44 17.14
C THR A 167 -13.26 -9.13 15.79
N ALA A 168 -12.51 -8.62 14.79
CA ALA A 168 -12.42 -9.21 13.46
C ALA A 168 -13.80 -9.45 12.80
N VAL A 169 -14.69 -8.46 12.84
CA VAL A 169 -16.09 -8.54 12.38
C VAL A 169 -16.27 -8.40 10.86
N GLN A 170 -15.18 -8.22 10.10
CA GLN A 170 -15.21 -8.15 8.64
C GLN A 170 -15.62 -9.46 7.98
N ASP A 171 -16.23 -9.36 6.79
CA ASP A 171 -16.76 -10.51 6.03
C ASP A 171 -15.65 -11.38 5.44
N TYR A 172 -14.52 -10.78 5.05
CA TYR A 172 -13.37 -11.44 4.45
C TYR A 172 -12.17 -11.42 5.39
N GLN A 173 -11.56 -12.58 5.63
CA GLN A 173 -10.34 -12.71 6.43
C GLN A 173 -9.10 -12.67 5.53
N GLY A 174 -7.99 -12.12 6.07
CA GLY A 174 -6.71 -12.08 5.36
C GLY A 174 -6.56 -10.90 4.40
N ALA A 175 -7.42 -9.88 4.50
CA ALA A 175 -7.18 -8.59 3.83
C ALA A 175 -5.97 -7.90 4.48
N GLN A 176 -5.00 -7.50 3.65
CA GLN A 176 -3.79 -6.80 4.08
C GLN A 176 -3.51 -5.63 3.15
N THR A 177 -3.08 -4.52 3.73
CA THR A 177 -2.56 -3.37 2.98
C THR A 177 -1.07 -3.23 3.23
N ASP A 178 -0.30 -3.17 2.17
CA ASP A 178 1.10 -2.81 2.18
C ASP A 178 1.26 -1.29 2.08
N PHE A 179 2.20 -0.76 2.85
CA PHE A 179 2.57 0.66 2.87
C PHE A 179 4.04 0.81 2.53
N LEU A 180 4.38 1.82 1.74
CA LEU A 180 5.76 2.20 1.49
C LEU A 180 6.22 3.22 2.53
N VAL A 181 7.44 3.04 3.03
CA VAL A 181 8.14 4.05 3.82
C VAL A 181 9.07 4.82 2.89
N LEU A 182 8.87 6.13 2.83
CA LEU A 182 9.51 7.04 1.90
C LEU A 182 10.54 7.91 2.60
N ALA A 183 11.65 8.16 1.92
CA ALA A 183 12.67 9.13 2.32
C ALA A 183 13.15 9.93 1.11
N PRO A 184 13.89 11.06 1.28
CA PRO A 184 14.62 11.68 0.19
C PRO A 184 15.50 10.64 -0.51
N ARG A 185 15.52 10.64 -1.85
CA ARG A 185 16.18 9.58 -2.64
C ARG A 185 17.60 9.24 -2.19
N LYS A 186 18.44 10.27 -1.99
CA LYS A 186 19.81 10.06 -1.53
C LYS A 186 19.90 9.46 -0.13
N GLU A 187 18.92 9.72 0.72
CA GLU A 187 18.84 9.12 2.05
C GLU A 187 18.35 7.67 1.94
N ALA A 188 17.33 7.40 1.15
CA ALA A 188 16.84 6.04 0.88
C ALA A 188 17.97 5.13 0.36
N GLU A 189 18.79 5.62 -0.57
CA GLU A 189 19.97 4.90 -1.08
C GLU A 189 20.96 4.54 0.04
N LYS A 190 21.27 5.48 0.94
CA LYS A 190 22.16 5.22 2.10
C LYS A 190 21.55 4.23 3.08
N LEU A 191 20.24 4.32 3.34
CA LEU A 191 19.54 3.39 4.23
C LEU A 191 19.56 1.95 3.71
N LEU A 192 19.63 1.78 2.40
CA LEU A 192 19.73 0.48 1.74
C LEU A 192 21.18 -0.09 1.68
N GLU A 193 22.21 0.71 1.95
CA GLU A 193 23.59 0.25 1.91
C GLU A 193 23.91 -0.83 2.97
N GLN A 194 23.42 -0.66 4.21
CA GLN A 194 23.65 -1.65 5.28
C GLN A 194 22.94 -2.98 5.04
N PRO A 195 21.62 -3.03 4.75
CA PRO A 195 20.96 -4.27 4.38
C PRO A 195 21.56 -4.92 3.15
N ARG A 196 21.97 -4.12 2.14
CA ARG A 196 22.63 -4.61 0.91
C ARG A 196 23.89 -5.44 1.17
N SER A 197 24.63 -5.11 2.22
CA SER A 197 25.85 -5.84 2.59
C SER A 197 25.57 -7.20 3.26
N GLN A 198 24.32 -7.49 3.65
CA GLN A 198 23.94 -8.76 4.26
C GLN A 198 23.78 -9.82 3.17
N SER A 199 24.56 -10.90 3.29
CA SER A 199 24.48 -12.02 2.36
C SER A 199 23.13 -12.73 2.45
N GLY A 200 22.50 -12.99 1.32
CA GLY A 200 21.25 -13.76 1.22
C GLY A 200 19.96 -12.95 1.36
N MET A 201 20.03 -11.62 1.50
CA MET A 201 18.84 -10.77 1.48
C MET A 201 18.40 -10.52 0.03
N GLU A 202 17.17 -10.88 -0.27
CA GLU A 202 16.51 -10.59 -1.55
C GLU A 202 15.75 -9.28 -1.48
N TYR A 203 15.60 -8.62 -2.63
CA TYR A 203 14.92 -7.33 -2.74
C TYR A 203 13.85 -7.35 -3.81
N GLU A 204 12.86 -6.50 -3.62
CA GLU A 204 11.92 -6.09 -4.66
C GLU A 204 12.16 -4.62 -5.00
N SER A 205 12.02 -4.31 -6.29
CA SER A 205 12.08 -2.93 -6.80
C SER A 205 10.80 -2.61 -7.56
N VAL A 206 10.26 -1.44 -7.30
CA VAL A 206 9.13 -0.88 -8.05
C VAL A 206 9.67 0.12 -9.05
N LEU A 207 9.46 -0.19 -10.32
CA LEU A 207 9.94 0.61 -11.45
C LEU A 207 8.74 1.15 -12.24
N THR A 208 8.75 2.43 -12.57
CA THR A 208 7.83 3.00 -13.56
C THR A 208 8.56 3.28 -14.87
N LEU A 209 7.86 3.02 -15.96
CA LEU A 209 8.37 3.06 -17.33
C LEU A 209 7.41 3.85 -18.21
N ILE A 210 7.94 4.71 -19.06
CA ILE A 210 7.17 5.46 -20.06
C ILE A 210 7.86 5.29 -21.40
N PRO A 211 7.33 4.43 -22.30
CA PRO A 211 7.81 4.36 -23.68
C PRO A 211 7.61 5.70 -24.39
N LEU A 212 8.66 6.19 -25.05
CA LEU A 212 8.59 7.44 -25.80
C LEU A 212 8.10 7.23 -27.25
N VAL A 213 8.01 5.98 -27.68
CA VAL A 213 7.42 5.57 -28.96
C VAL A 213 6.08 4.86 -28.73
N THR A 214 5.22 4.89 -29.73
CA THR A 214 3.91 4.23 -29.70
C THR A 214 3.76 3.31 -30.89
N GLY A 215 3.03 2.20 -30.75
CA GLY A 215 2.76 1.29 -31.84
C GLY A 215 2.74 -0.17 -31.42
N PRO A 216 2.41 -1.08 -32.36
CA PRO A 216 2.43 -2.51 -32.08
C PRO A 216 3.82 -2.99 -31.65
N GLY A 217 3.88 -3.80 -30.61
CA GLY A 217 5.10 -4.43 -30.13
C GLY A 217 5.90 -3.63 -29.11
N VAL A 218 5.65 -2.33 -28.90
CA VAL A 218 6.41 -1.50 -27.93
C VAL A 218 6.41 -2.12 -26.54
N LEU A 219 5.26 -2.52 -26.03
CA LEU A 219 5.18 -3.16 -24.73
C LEU A 219 5.87 -4.54 -24.71
N ALA A 220 5.75 -5.31 -25.79
CA ALA A 220 6.40 -6.61 -25.88
C ALA A 220 7.94 -6.46 -25.83
N ASN A 221 8.49 -5.51 -26.54
CA ASN A 221 9.93 -5.22 -26.52
C ASN A 221 10.41 -4.84 -25.11
N LEU A 222 9.64 -4.00 -24.40
CA LEU A 222 9.94 -3.64 -23.01
C LEU A 222 9.93 -4.84 -22.06
N LEU A 223 8.97 -5.76 -22.23
CA LEU A 223 8.89 -6.98 -21.42
C LEU A 223 10.00 -7.97 -21.79
N ASP A 224 10.42 -8.00 -23.05
CA ASP A 224 11.54 -8.83 -23.51
C ASP A 224 12.87 -8.42 -22.83
N VAL A 225 13.11 -7.13 -22.61
CA VAL A 225 14.28 -6.65 -21.85
C VAL A 225 14.34 -7.30 -20.46
N PHE A 226 13.24 -7.34 -19.73
CA PHE A 226 13.22 -7.97 -18.40
C PHE A 226 13.41 -9.49 -18.47
N ARG A 227 12.76 -10.14 -19.43
CA ARG A 227 12.93 -11.58 -19.66
C ARG A 227 14.39 -11.93 -19.98
N ASP A 228 15.03 -11.20 -20.90
CA ASP A 228 16.37 -11.49 -21.36
C ASP A 228 17.42 -11.17 -20.29
N ALA A 229 17.17 -10.18 -19.43
CA ALA A 229 17.93 -9.94 -18.22
C ALA A 229 17.68 -10.96 -17.09
N GLY A 230 16.75 -11.91 -17.26
CA GLY A 230 16.40 -12.88 -16.21
C GLY A 230 15.74 -12.24 -14.98
N LEU A 231 15.04 -11.13 -15.16
CA LEU A 231 14.30 -10.45 -14.10
C LEU A 231 12.88 -10.99 -14.00
N ASN A 232 12.52 -11.51 -12.82
CA ASN A 232 11.16 -11.94 -12.57
C ASN A 232 10.28 -10.74 -12.19
N MET A 233 9.14 -10.63 -12.86
CA MET A 233 8.15 -9.58 -12.63
C MET A 233 7.00 -10.15 -11.81
N THR A 234 6.79 -9.62 -10.60
CA THR A 234 5.74 -10.06 -9.67
C THR A 234 4.44 -9.29 -9.86
N SER A 235 4.50 -8.10 -10.45
CA SER A 235 3.33 -7.28 -10.76
C SER A 235 3.62 -6.39 -11.97
N PHE A 236 2.56 -6.13 -12.76
CA PHE A 236 2.62 -5.20 -13.88
C PHE A 236 1.26 -4.52 -14.08
N ILE A 237 1.25 -3.21 -14.05
CA ILE A 237 0.04 -2.42 -14.28
C ILE A 237 0.29 -1.28 -15.25
N SER A 238 -0.72 -0.89 -16.01
CA SER A 238 -0.69 0.29 -16.87
C SER A 238 -1.51 1.42 -16.26
N ARG A 239 -0.99 2.64 -16.34
CA ARG A 239 -1.66 3.86 -15.91
C ARG A 239 -1.70 4.88 -17.02
N PRO A 240 -2.86 5.47 -17.34
CA PRO A 240 -2.91 6.56 -18.31
C PRO A 240 -2.15 7.78 -17.79
N ILE A 241 -1.36 8.41 -18.65
CA ILE A 241 -0.71 9.69 -18.32
C ILE A 241 -1.77 10.78 -18.40
N LYS A 242 -1.97 11.50 -17.28
CA LYS A 242 -2.99 12.55 -17.17
C LYS A 242 -2.86 13.59 -18.30
N GLY A 243 -3.98 13.89 -18.96
CA GLY A 243 -4.04 14.87 -20.04
C GLY A 243 -3.44 14.42 -21.37
N ARG A 244 -3.06 13.13 -21.53
CA ARG A 244 -2.50 12.58 -22.77
C ARG A 244 -3.24 11.32 -23.18
N THR A 245 -4.27 11.47 -23.99
CA THR A 245 -5.05 10.34 -24.51
C THR A 245 -4.18 9.37 -25.28
N GLY A 246 -4.26 8.07 -24.93
CA GLY A 246 -3.52 7.01 -25.61
C GLY A 246 -2.06 6.84 -25.17
N THR A 247 -1.60 7.58 -24.16
CA THR A 247 -0.26 7.40 -23.59
C THR A 247 -0.36 6.80 -22.18
N TYR A 248 0.54 5.87 -21.87
CA TYR A 248 0.53 5.12 -20.63
C TYR A 248 1.92 5.10 -19.98
N SER A 249 1.95 5.16 -18.68
CA SER A 249 3.06 4.69 -17.85
C SER A 249 2.79 3.25 -17.43
N PHE A 250 3.84 2.45 -17.33
CA PHE A 250 3.78 1.09 -16.86
C PHE A 250 4.55 0.98 -15.55
N ILE A 251 3.98 0.29 -14.59
CA ILE A 251 4.60 0.08 -13.29
C ILE A 251 4.84 -1.42 -13.14
N ALA A 252 6.07 -1.79 -12.93
CA ALA A 252 6.52 -3.16 -12.74
C ALA A 252 7.12 -3.32 -11.33
N THR A 253 6.76 -4.38 -10.62
CA THR A 253 7.49 -4.83 -9.45
C THR A 253 8.39 -5.97 -9.88
N LEU A 254 9.70 -5.81 -9.65
CA LEU A 254 10.75 -6.72 -10.09
C LEU A 254 11.42 -7.36 -8.88
N ASP A 255 11.73 -8.63 -9.02
CA ASP A 255 12.39 -9.48 -8.03
C ASP A 255 13.93 -9.32 -8.11
N ALA A 256 14.38 -8.09 -7.96
CA ALA A 256 15.78 -7.69 -8.05
C ALA A 256 15.98 -6.29 -7.46
N ALA A 257 17.24 -6.00 -7.13
CA ALA A 257 17.67 -4.69 -6.65
C ALA A 257 18.45 -3.91 -7.74
N PRO A 258 18.41 -2.56 -7.73
CA PRO A 258 19.11 -1.73 -8.72
C PRO A 258 20.63 -1.91 -8.76
N TRP A 259 21.25 -2.45 -7.71
CA TRP A 259 22.69 -2.75 -7.64
C TRP A 259 23.05 -4.15 -8.18
N GLU A 260 22.08 -4.97 -8.58
CA GLU A 260 22.33 -6.20 -9.31
C GLU A 260 22.67 -5.89 -10.75
N GLN A 261 23.73 -6.55 -11.29
CA GLN A 261 24.20 -6.28 -12.65
C GLN A 261 23.09 -6.44 -13.68
N ARG A 262 22.29 -7.52 -13.58
CA ARG A 262 21.18 -7.80 -14.49
C ARG A 262 20.11 -6.69 -14.49
N PHE A 263 19.85 -6.07 -13.32
CA PHE A 263 18.90 -4.94 -13.22
C PHE A 263 19.49 -3.68 -13.86
N HIS A 264 20.77 -3.40 -13.60
CA HIS A 264 21.48 -2.28 -14.20
C HIS A 264 21.51 -2.40 -15.73
N ASP A 265 21.84 -3.58 -16.27
CA ASP A 265 21.88 -3.82 -17.70
C ASP A 265 20.52 -3.61 -18.36
N ALA A 266 19.44 -4.09 -17.71
CA ALA A 266 18.08 -3.83 -18.20
C ALA A 266 17.73 -2.32 -18.23
N LEU A 267 18.13 -1.55 -17.20
CA LEU A 267 17.90 -0.09 -17.22
C LEU A 267 18.69 0.61 -18.31
N VAL A 268 19.91 0.19 -18.58
CA VAL A 268 20.75 0.71 -19.68
C VAL A 268 20.07 0.44 -21.02
N GLU A 269 19.61 -0.77 -21.27
CA GLU A 269 18.92 -1.16 -22.50
C GLU A 269 17.62 -0.36 -22.69
N ILE A 270 16.81 -0.20 -21.64
CA ILE A 270 15.60 0.64 -21.67
C ILE A 270 15.93 2.08 -22.06
N ALA A 271 17.01 2.63 -21.47
CA ALA A 271 17.47 3.99 -21.80
C ALA A 271 18.01 4.12 -23.23
N GLU A 272 18.71 3.10 -23.74
CA GLU A 272 19.20 3.05 -25.13
C GLU A 272 18.06 2.97 -26.15
N HIS A 273 16.94 2.33 -25.79
CA HIS A 273 15.71 2.36 -26.60
C HIS A 273 15.03 3.72 -26.59
N GLY A 274 15.49 4.66 -25.76
CA GLY A 274 14.95 5.99 -25.61
C GLY A 274 13.76 6.09 -24.65
N ASP A 275 13.47 5.02 -23.92
CA ASP A 275 12.36 4.98 -22.98
C ASP A 275 12.76 5.61 -21.63
N TRP A 276 11.76 6.15 -20.93
CA TRP A 276 11.98 6.75 -19.62
C TRP A 276 11.68 5.74 -18.51
N ALA A 277 12.58 5.65 -17.55
CA ALA A 277 12.44 4.77 -16.39
C ALA A 277 12.72 5.52 -15.08
N LYS A 278 11.99 5.16 -14.01
CA LYS A 278 12.21 5.69 -12.66
C LYS A 278 11.94 4.61 -11.61
N THR A 279 12.92 4.37 -10.76
CA THR A 279 12.71 3.52 -9.58
C THR A 279 11.93 4.31 -8.53
N LEU A 280 10.77 3.79 -8.12
CA LEU A 280 9.90 4.39 -7.12
C LEU A 280 10.23 3.91 -5.72
N ALA A 281 10.55 2.62 -5.57
CA ALA A 281 10.87 2.02 -4.28
C ALA A 281 11.81 0.83 -4.46
N VAL A 282 12.62 0.57 -3.42
CA VAL A 282 13.44 -0.65 -3.27
C VAL A 282 13.33 -1.07 -1.80
N TYR A 283 13.01 -2.31 -1.54
CA TYR A 283 12.87 -2.79 -0.17
C TYR A 283 13.22 -4.29 -0.07
N PRO A 284 13.63 -4.76 1.12
CA PRO A 284 13.82 -6.18 1.36
C PRO A 284 12.55 -6.96 1.04
N ARG A 285 12.72 -8.07 0.30
CA ARG A 285 11.61 -8.94 -0.07
C ARG A 285 11.03 -9.59 1.17
N ARG A 286 9.71 -9.52 1.30
CA ARG A 286 8.97 -10.35 2.24
C ARG A 286 8.57 -11.64 1.54
N GLU A 287 8.54 -12.75 2.27
CA GLU A 287 8.00 -13.99 1.73
C GLU A 287 6.57 -13.74 1.27
N ARG A 288 6.38 -13.85 -0.03
CA ARG A 288 5.05 -13.92 -0.64
C ARG A 288 4.88 -15.34 -1.15
N PRO A 289 3.96 -16.11 -0.61
CA PRO A 289 3.57 -17.34 -1.28
C PRO A 289 2.95 -16.94 -2.63
N ASN A 290 3.60 -17.35 -3.72
CA ASN A 290 3.01 -17.31 -5.05
C ASN A 290 2.59 -18.73 -5.42
N PRO A 291 1.52 -19.30 -4.82
CA PRO A 291 1.07 -20.61 -5.17
C PRO A 291 0.59 -20.58 -6.63
N PRO A 292 0.87 -21.62 -7.42
CA PRO A 292 0.34 -21.69 -8.76
C PRO A 292 -1.19 -21.69 -8.70
N VAL A 293 -1.82 -20.95 -9.62
CA VAL A 293 -3.28 -20.96 -9.76
C VAL A 293 -3.71 -22.35 -10.19
N THR A 294 -4.57 -22.99 -9.41
CA THR A 294 -5.14 -24.30 -9.73
C THR A 294 -6.42 -24.15 -10.52
N SER A 295 -6.77 -25.18 -11.31
CA SER A 295 -7.91 -25.12 -12.25
C SER A 295 -9.25 -24.78 -11.57
N TRP A 296 -9.45 -25.15 -10.30
CA TRP A 296 -10.68 -24.84 -9.56
C TRP A 296 -10.80 -23.35 -9.16
N MET A 297 -9.69 -22.60 -9.17
CA MET A 297 -9.66 -21.17 -8.90
C MET A 297 -10.02 -20.33 -10.13
N LEU A 298 -10.05 -20.94 -11.30
CA LEU A 298 -10.31 -20.21 -12.54
C LEU A 298 -11.80 -19.87 -12.66
N PRO A 299 -12.14 -18.63 -13.02
CA PRO A 299 -13.51 -18.26 -13.36
C PRO A 299 -14.05 -19.13 -14.50
N GLN A 300 -15.37 -19.39 -14.49
CA GLN A 300 -16.02 -20.09 -15.59
C GLN A 300 -16.06 -19.24 -16.87
N GLY A 301 -16.10 -19.89 -18.02
CA GLY A 301 -16.23 -19.23 -19.33
C GLY A 301 -14.90 -18.81 -19.97
N GLY A 302 -13.75 -19.22 -19.40
CA GLY A 302 -12.44 -19.03 -20.04
C GLY A 302 -12.20 -20.04 -21.16
N VAL A 303 -11.33 -19.71 -22.13
CA VAL A 303 -10.91 -20.61 -23.20
C VAL A 303 -9.99 -21.70 -22.65
N ARG A 304 -10.36 -22.97 -22.85
CA ARG A 304 -9.54 -24.14 -22.57
C ARG A 304 -9.18 -24.83 -23.86
N LEU A 305 -8.06 -25.59 -23.89
CA LEU A 305 -7.60 -26.31 -25.09
C LEU A 305 -8.59 -27.37 -25.60
N ASP A 306 -9.41 -27.91 -24.70
CA ASP A 306 -10.44 -28.92 -24.96
C ASP A 306 -11.84 -28.35 -25.25
N GLU A 307 -12.04 -27.06 -24.96
CA GLU A 307 -13.32 -26.38 -25.23
C GLU A 307 -13.09 -25.23 -26.23
N ARG A 308 -13.28 -25.54 -27.54
CA ARG A 308 -13.23 -24.51 -28.58
C ARG A 308 -14.55 -23.71 -28.60
N HIS A 309 -14.73 -22.83 -27.61
CA HIS A 309 -15.80 -21.83 -27.64
C HIS A 309 -15.16 -20.44 -27.63
N LEU A 310 -15.24 -19.77 -28.76
CA LEU A 310 -15.05 -18.32 -28.88
C LEU A 310 -16.35 -17.62 -28.51
#